data_3ce96b55d70b8ecac31f9fdcb4da7a24
#
_entry.id   3ce96b55d70b8ecac31f9fdcb4da7a24
#
_cell.length_a   1.000
_cell.length_b   1.000
_cell.length_c   1.000
_cell.angle_alpha   90.00
_cell.angle_beta   90.00
_cell.angle_gamma   90.00
#
_symmetry.space_group_name_H-M   'P 1'
#
loop_
_entity.id
_entity.type
_entity.pdbx_description
1 polymer ?
#
loop_
_entity_poly.entity_id
_entity_poly.type
_entity_poly.pdbx_seq_one_letter_code
_entity_poly.pdbx_strand_id
1 'polypeptide(L)'
;LLNTKKFDKVLLELHNITEDEFNKEQQAILDAWDLENRNSCERGTKIHADLENSFYKKKQNIDLSKYQIGGKFECIKDHNELDLENGVYPEYLISRVSDDGKLRIAGQIDLLVKRGNKIIIGDWKTNKKIETKSFFNSKTKTSVKMKYPLNNLDDVNYWHYTLQLSTYAWMIQKKNPEFEIEDLVLVHFDHNDNMTVYHLPYLKDEVIKMLAFYKKESILAENKRKRQRIEY
;
A
#
# COMPACT_ATOMS: atom_id res chain seq x y z
N LEU A 1 7.87 -16.15 -16.72
CA LEU A 1 8.12 -17.56 -16.46
C LEU A 1 8.45 -18.20 -17.79
N LEU A 2 9.72 -18.48 -18.01
CA LEU A 2 10.24 -19.23 -19.13
C LEU A 2 9.57 -20.61 -19.13
N ASN A 3 9.20 -21.09 -20.31
CA ASN A 3 8.60 -22.40 -20.46
C ASN A 3 9.68 -23.46 -20.16
N THR A 4 9.65 -23.97 -18.97
CA THR A 4 10.74 -24.44 -18.16
C THR A 4 11.10 -25.88 -18.44
N LYS A 5 10.20 -26.72 -18.99
CA LYS A 5 10.48 -28.16 -19.18
C LYS A 5 11.78 -28.46 -19.95
N LYS A 6 12.16 -27.64 -20.93
CA LYS A 6 13.41 -27.84 -21.68
C LYS A 6 14.63 -27.29 -20.94
N PHE A 7 14.43 -26.23 -20.17
CA PHE A 7 15.46 -25.60 -19.34
C PHE A 7 15.74 -26.45 -18.10
N ASP A 8 14.70 -26.99 -17.48
CA ASP A 8 14.79 -27.88 -16.33
C ASP A 8 15.58 -29.16 -16.66
N LYS A 9 15.32 -29.78 -17.84
CA LYS A 9 16.07 -30.95 -18.28
C LYS A 9 17.56 -30.70 -18.45
N VAL A 10 17.94 -29.56 -19.03
CA VAL A 10 19.34 -29.15 -19.19
C VAL A 10 20.01 -28.87 -17.84
N LEU A 11 19.29 -28.28 -16.88
CA LEU A 11 19.82 -28.05 -15.53
C LEU A 11 20.05 -29.37 -14.78
N LEU A 12 19.10 -30.34 -14.85
CA LEU A 12 19.23 -31.66 -14.24
C LEU A 12 20.46 -32.39 -14.79
N GLU A 13 20.66 -32.38 -16.12
CA GLU A 13 21.81 -32.99 -16.79
C GLU A 13 23.13 -32.31 -16.39
N LEU A 14 23.16 -30.97 -16.28
CA LEU A 14 24.35 -30.19 -15.90
C LEU A 14 24.79 -30.39 -14.45
N HIS A 15 23.85 -30.61 -13.53
CA HIS A 15 24.11 -30.73 -12.09
C HIS A 15 24.06 -32.19 -11.60
N ASN A 16 23.79 -33.14 -12.48
CA ASN A 16 23.74 -34.60 -12.20
C ASN A 16 22.78 -34.93 -11.03
N ILE A 17 21.63 -34.20 -10.97
CA ILE A 17 20.56 -34.41 -9.99
C ILE A 17 19.36 -35.08 -10.65
N THR A 18 18.64 -35.88 -9.90
CA THR A 18 17.41 -36.51 -10.38
C THR A 18 16.23 -35.52 -10.36
N GLU A 19 15.21 -35.80 -11.17
CA GLU A 19 13.98 -34.99 -11.19
C GLU A 19 13.29 -34.96 -9.81
N ASP A 20 13.34 -36.08 -9.09
CA ASP A 20 12.75 -36.16 -7.74
C ASP A 20 13.52 -35.32 -6.73
N GLU A 21 14.84 -35.28 -6.78
CA GLU A 21 15.66 -34.41 -5.91
C GLU A 21 15.40 -32.95 -6.22
N PHE A 22 15.34 -32.59 -7.50
CA PHE A 22 15.01 -31.21 -7.92
C PHE A 22 13.62 -30.77 -7.42
N ASN A 23 12.60 -31.60 -7.62
CA ASN A 23 11.24 -31.33 -7.18
C ASN A 23 11.15 -31.19 -5.66
N LYS A 24 11.89 -32.02 -4.91
CA LYS A 24 11.94 -31.96 -3.45
C LYS A 24 12.59 -30.66 -2.95
N GLU A 25 13.70 -30.24 -3.56
CA GLU A 25 14.34 -28.97 -3.21
C GLU A 25 13.47 -27.77 -3.59
N GLN A 26 12.83 -27.82 -4.76
CA GLN A 26 11.89 -26.77 -5.19
C GLN A 26 10.72 -26.65 -4.19
N GLN A 27 10.14 -27.78 -3.77
CA GLN A 27 9.06 -27.76 -2.80
C GLN A 27 9.52 -27.22 -1.44
N ALA A 28 10.70 -27.57 -0.97
CA ALA A 28 11.26 -27.03 0.27
C ALA A 28 11.45 -25.50 0.22
N ILE A 29 11.85 -24.96 -0.94
CA ILE A 29 11.95 -23.50 -1.14
C ILE A 29 10.56 -22.85 -1.10
N LEU A 30 9.57 -23.45 -1.77
CA LEU A 30 8.20 -22.94 -1.76
C LEU A 30 7.61 -22.97 -0.36
N ASP A 31 7.78 -24.04 0.38
CA ASP A 31 7.32 -24.18 1.76
C ASP A 31 7.98 -23.13 2.69
N ALA A 32 9.28 -22.89 2.50
CA ALA A 32 9.99 -21.86 3.25
C ALA A 32 9.46 -20.43 2.95
N TRP A 33 9.14 -20.14 1.69
CA TRP A 33 8.53 -18.85 1.30
C TRP A 33 7.13 -18.71 1.86
N ASP A 34 6.33 -19.75 1.84
CA ASP A 34 4.98 -19.73 2.41
C ASP A 34 5.01 -19.52 3.93
N LEU A 35 5.97 -20.16 4.61
CA LEU A 35 6.17 -19.95 6.04
C LEU A 35 6.60 -18.51 6.35
N GLU A 36 7.57 -17.98 5.60
CA GLU A 36 8.03 -16.60 5.77
C GLU A 36 6.90 -15.59 5.51
N ASN A 37 6.10 -15.84 4.47
CA ASN A 37 4.93 -14.99 4.15
C ASN A 37 3.90 -15.00 5.29
N ARG A 38 3.56 -16.18 5.82
CA ARG A 38 2.63 -16.29 6.96
C ARG A 38 3.15 -15.56 8.20
N ASN A 39 4.39 -15.79 8.58
CA ASN A 39 5.02 -15.13 9.73
C ASN A 39 5.04 -13.60 9.57
N SER A 40 5.31 -13.11 8.36
CA SER A 40 5.33 -11.68 8.04
C SER A 40 3.94 -11.07 8.13
N CYS A 41 2.90 -11.76 7.62
CA CYS A 41 1.50 -11.33 7.72
C CYS A 41 1.02 -11.30 9.17
N GLU A 42 1.29 -12.36 9.95
CA GLU A 42 0.91 -12.44 11.37
C GLU A 42 1.58 -11.33 12.19
N ARG A 43 2.89 -11.09 11.97
CA ARG A 43 3.59 -9.97 12.62
C ARG A 43 2.97 -8.62 12.26
N GLY A 44 2.69 -8.39 10.99
CA GLY A 44 2.03 -7.16 10.52
C GLY A 44 0.69 -6.94 11.21
N THR A 45 -0.19 -7.94 11.15
CA THR A 45 -1.51 -7.90 11.78
C THR A 45 -1.42 -7.62 13.29
N LYS A 46 -0.48 -8.25 13.98
CA LYS A 46 -0.28 -8.03 15.41
C LYS A 46 0.15 -6.60 15.72
N ILE A 47 1.11 -6.05 14.97
CA ILE A 47 1.59 -4.66 15.19
C ILE A 47 0.44 -3.66 14.95
N HIS A 48 -0.34 -3.81 13.89
CA HIS A 48 -1.50 -2.96 13.62
C HIS A 48 -2.51 -3.04 14.78
N ALA A 49 -2.88 -4.25 15.21
CA ALA A 49 -3.83 -4.44 16.32
C ALA A 49 -3.29 -3.87 17.65
N ASP A 50 -2.01 -4.04 17.96
CA ASP A 50 -1.40 -3.50 19.16
C ASP A 50 -1.38 -1.96 19.17
N LEU A 51 -1.10 -1.35 18.01
CA LEU A 51 -1.14 0.11 17.85
C LEU A 51 -2.56 0.64 17.98
N GLU A 52 -3.52 0.09 17.26
CA GLU A 52 -4.95 0.44 17.35
C GLU A 52 -5.44 0.35 18.80
N ASN A 53 -5.22 -0.79 19.45
CA ASN A 53 -5.60 -0.99 20.85
C ASN A 53 -4.92 0.01 21.79
N SER A 54 -3.68 0.41 21.51
CA SER A 54 -2.97 1.42 22.30
C SER A 54 -3.63 2.79 22.24
N PHE A 55 -4.18 3.16 21.09
CA PHE A 55 -4.95 4.40 20.92
C PHE A 55 -6.27 4.35 21.69
N TYR A 56 -7.04 3.26 21.56
CA TYR A 56 -8.32 3.12 22.27
C TYR A 56 -8.17 3.06 23.78
N LYS A 57 -7.11 2.45 24.31
CA LYS A 57 -6.85 2.39 25.76
C LYS A 57 -6.54 3.77 26.36
N LYS A 58 -5.94 4.67 25.60
CA LYS A 58 -5.51 6.00 26.09
C LYS A 58 -6.59 7.08 25.99
N LYS A 59 -7.69 6.85 25.33
CA LYS A 59 -8.90 7.67 25.06
C LYS A 59 -8.75 9.19 25.04
N GLN A 60 -7.89 9.79 25.85
CA GLN A 60 -7.65 11.25 25.93
C GLN A 60 -6.13 11.53 25.94
N ASN A 61 -5.73 12.58 25.26
CA ASN A 61 -4.35 13.07 25.21
C ASN A 61 -3.33 12.10 24.60
N ILE A 62 -3.68 11.48 23.47
CA ILE A 62 -2.73 10.68 22.70
C ILE A 62 -1.61 11.61 22.20
N ASP A 63 -0.38 11.31 22.62
CA ASP A 63 0.82 12.00 22.17
C ASP A 63 1.40 11.23 20.95
N LEU A 64 1.40 11.88 19.79
CA LEU A 64 1.91 11.32 18.55
C LEU A 64 3.34 11.78 18.23
N SER A 65 4.01 12.45 19.17
CA SER A 65 5.36 12.99 18.96
C SER A 65 6.38 11.92 18.56
N LYS A 66 6.24 10.70 19.06
CA LYS A 66 7.08 9.55 18.65
C LYS A 66 6.99 9.24 17.14
N TYR A 67 5.88 9.61 16.50
CA TYR A 67 5.70 9.48 15.04
C TYR A 67 6.00 10.79 14.30
N GLN A 68 6.65 11.75 14.98
CA GLN A 68 6.95 13.09 14.47
C GLN A 68 5.70 13.90 14.09
N ILE A 69 4.54 13.53 14.65
CA ILE A 69 3.29 14.28 14.53
C ILE A 69 3.11 15.08 15.82
N GLY A 70 3.23 16.40 15.73
CA GLY A 70 3.09 17.27 16.90
C GLY A 70 1.64 17.39 17.37
N GLY A 71 1.46 17.45 18.70
CA GLY A 71 0.17 17.70 19.34
C GLY A 71 -0.33 16.54 20.20
N LYS A 72 -1.40 16.85 20.94
CA LYS A 72 -2.14 15.88 21.75
C LYS A 72 -3.55 15.81 21.23
N PHE A 73 -4.04 14.61 21.06
CA PHE A 73 -5.33 14.36 20.40
C PHE A 73 -6.21 13.45 21.23
N GLU A 74 -7.50 13.58 21.07
CA GLU A 74 -8.46 12.63 21.55
C GLU A 74 -8.65 11.51 20.50
N CYS A 75 -8.76 10.26 20.94
CA CYS A 75 -9.09 9.14 20.08
C CYS A 75 -10.59 9.08 19.86
N ILE A 76 -11.02 9.13 18.61
CA ILE A 76 -12.43 9.07 18.22
C ILE A 76 -12.68 7.70 17.58
N LYS A 77 -13.48 6.89 18.26
CA LYS A 77 -13.81 5.53 17.83
C LYS A 77 -15.07 5.48 16.96
N ASP A 78 -16.11 6.15 17.41
CA ASP A 78 -17.39 6.21 16.70
C ASP A 78 -17.49 7.57 16.02
N HIS A 79 -17.40 7.60 14.71
CA HIS A 79 -17.39 8.84 13.93
C HIS A 79 -18.44 8.80 12.82
N ASN A 80 -18.94 9.98 12.47
CA ASN A 80 -19.72 10.18 11.26
C ASN A 80 -18.74 10.61 10.13
N GLU A 81 -18.72 9.88 9.03
CA GLU A 81 -17.85 10.21 7.88
C GLU A 81 -18.09 11.61 7.30
N LEU A 82 -19.24 12.22 7.58
CA LEU A 82 -19.61 13.54 7.07
C LEU A 82 -19.17 14.68 7.99
N ASP A 83 -18.82 14.40 9.25
CA ASP A 83 -18.54 15.42 10.25
C ASP A 83 -17.37 14.98 11.15
N LEU A 84 -16.17 15.07 10.61
CA LEU A 84 -14.95 14.74 11.33
C LEU A 84 -14.63 15.82 12.36
N GLU A 85 -14.62 15.47 13.63
CA GLU A 85 -14.14 16.32 14.72
C GLU A 85 -12.59 16.37 14.77
N ASN A 86 -12.04 17.28 15.56
CA ASN A 86 -10.60 17.27 15.83
C ASN A 86 -10.23 16.05 16.67
N GLY A 87 -9.27 15.24 16.19
CA GLY A 87 -8.88 14.03 16.91
C GLY A 87 -8.10 13.05 16.06
N VAL A 88 -7.92 11.87 16.63
CA VAL A 88 -7.23 10.73 16.04
C VAL A 88 -8.24 9.63 15.75
N TYR A 89 -8.22 9.11 14.54
CA TYR A 89 -9.10 8.05 14.03
C TYR A 89 -8.23 6.86 13.58
N PRO A 90 -8.00 5.87 14.44
CA PRO A 90 -7.33 4.63 14.06
C PRO A 90 -8.22 3.80 13.12
N GLU A 91 -7.61 3.10 12.16
CA GLU A 91 -8.26 2.16 11.25
C GLU A 91 -9.48 2.77 10.52
N TYR A 92 -9.32 4.04 10.07
CA TYR A 92 -10.40 4.79 9.44
C TYR A 92 -10.77 4.24 8.07
N LEU A 93 -12.01 3.76 7.92
CA LEU A 93 -12.53 3.27 6.64
C LEU A 93 -12.89 4.44 5.71
N ILE A 94 -12.45 4.37 4.47
CA ILE A 94 -12.74 5.37 3.45
C ILE A 94 -13.18 4.71 2.15
N SER A 95 -14.20 5.28 1.51
CA SER A 95 -14.65 4.82 0.20
C SER A 95 -15.09 5.98 -0.69
N ARG A 96 -14.97 5.77 -2.00
CA ARG A 96 -15.46 6.72 -2.99
C ARG A 96 -15.99 6.01 -4.23
N VAL A 97 -17.13 6.49 -4.70
CA VAL A 97 -17.70 6.15 -5.99
C VAL A 97 -17.73 7.41 -6.85
N SER A 98 -17.29 7.34 -8.11
CA SER A 98 -17.42 8.47 -9.03
C SER A 98 -18.90 8.70 -9.41
N ASP A 99 -19.24 9.91 -9.84
CA ASP A 99 -20.62 10.31 -10.15
C ASP A 99 -21.30 9.42 -11.21
N ASP A 100 -20.51 8.88 -12.13
CA ASP A 100 -20.98 7.92 -13.16
C ASP A 100 -20.93 6.45 -12.70
N GLY A 101 -20.54 6.17 -11.44
CA GLY A 101 -20.45 4.83 -10.87
C GLY A 101 -19.34 3.94 -11.45
N LYS A 102 -18.51 4.46 -12.37
CA LYS A 102 -17.50 3.68 -13.10
C LYS A 102 -16.19 3.49 -12.34
N LEU A 103 -15.90 4.35 -11.38
CA LEU A 103 -14.76 4.24 -10.49
C LEU A 103 -15.28 3.99 -9.08
N ARG A 104 -14.84 2.88 -8.48
CA ARG A 104 -15.12 2.52 -7.10
C ARG A 104 -13.82 2.18 -6.41
N ILE A 105 -13.49 2.91 -5.36
CA ILE A 105 -12.29 2.72 -4.56
C ILE A 105 -12.66 2.74 -3.09
N ALA A 106 -11.98 1.90 -2.31
CA ALA A 106 -12.12 1.85 -0.86
C ALA A 106 -10.75 1.51 -0.25
N GLY A 107 -10.59 1.84 1.01
CA GLY A 107 -9.41 1.51 1.77
C GLY A 107 -9.61 1.77 3.24
N GLN A 108 -8.57 1.46 4.01
CA GLN A 108 -8.51 1.68 5.44
C GLN A 108 -7.22 2.46 5.72
N ILE A 109 -7.35 3.54 6.47
CA ILE A 109 -6.25 4.42 6.88
C ILE A 109 -5.86 4.00 8.29
N ASP A 110 -4.64 3.55 8.49
CA ASP A 110 -4.17 3.06 9.80
C ASP A 110 -4.25 4.16 10.87
N LEU A 111 -3.95 5.41 10.48
CA LEU A 111 -4.03 6.57 11.36
C LEU A 111 -4.47 7.81 10.58
N LEU A 112 -5.66 8.32 10.87
CA LEU A 112 -6.12 9.62 10.41
C LEU A 112 -6.09 10.61 11.57
N VAL A 113 -5.48 11.78 11.39
CA VAL A 113 -5.47 12.86 12.37
C VAL A 113 -6.09 14.11 11.75
N LYS A 114 -7.08 14.69 12.45
CA LYS A 114 -7.69 15.97 12.07
C LYS A 114 -7.41 17.03 13.11
N ARG A 115 -6.97 18.21 12.68
CA ARG A 115 -6.82 19.42 13.48
C ARG A 115 -7.24 20.66 12.70
N GLY A 116 -8.39 21.23 13.05
CA GLY A 116 -8.99 22.30 12.26
C GLY A 116 -9.34 21.82 10.86
N ASN A 117 -8.84 22.48 9.83
CA ASN A 117 -8.96 22.05 8.43
C ASN A 117 -7.80 21.18 7.94
N LYS A 118 -6.84 20.83 8.81
CA LYS A 118 -5.64 20.09 8.47
C LYS A 118 -5.80 18.60 8.75
N ILE A 119 -5.31 17.79 7.81
CA ILE A 119 -5.36 16.34 7.84
C ILE A 119 -3.94 15.77 7.75
N ILE A 120 -3.62 14.84 8.63
CA ILE A 120 -2.42 14.00 8.56
C ILE A 120 -2.87 12.55 8.37
N ILE A 121 -2.22 11.84 7.46
CA ILE A 121 -2.50 10.43 7.19
C ILE A 121 -1.25 9.63 7.52
N GLY A 122 -1.39 8.65 8.42
CA GLY A 122 -0.33 7.74 8.82
C GLY A 122 -0.62 6.30 8.38
N ASP A 123 0.45 5.55 8.14
CA ASP A 123 0.39 4.14 7.76
C ASP A 123 1.57 3.38 8.36
N TRP A 124 1.32 2.14 8.83
CA TRP A 124 2.30 1.29 9.49
C TRP A 124 2.80 0.21 8.55
N LYS A 125 4.12 0.06 8.43
CA LYS A 125 4.71 -0.98 7.60
C LYS A 125 5.76 -1.79 8.36
N THR A 126 5.73 -3.11 8.15
CA THR A 126 6.56 -4.09 8.88
C THR A 126 7.44 -4.93 7.96
N ASN A 127 7.56 -4.54 6.71
CA ASN A 127 8.41 -5.23 5.73
C ASN A 127 9.91 -5.09 6.06
N LYS A 128 10.76 -5.93 5.46
CA LYS A 128 12.20 -5.98 5.78
C LYS A 128 12.91 -4.63 5.67
N LYS A 129 12.58 -3.83 4.64
CA LYS A 129 13.14 -2.48 4.42
C LYS A 129 12.24 -1.63 3.53
N ILE A 130 12.43 -0.31 3.61
CA ILE A 130 11.87 0.66 2.68
C ILE A 130 12.92 0.98 1.63
N GLU A 131 12.66 0.59 0.39
CA GLU A 131 13.50 0.90 -0.76
C GLU A 131 13.00 2.16 -1.46
N THR A 132 13.88 3.16 -1.60
CA THR A 132 13.55 4.45 -2.22
C THR A 132 13.98 4.54 -3.68
N LYS A 133 14.86 3.62 -4.13
CA LYS A 133 15.36 3.55 -5.51
C LYS A 133 15.29 2.12 -6.01
N SER A 134 14.87 1.95 -7.25
CA SER A 134 14.85 0.65 -7.89
C SER A 134 16.25 0.20 -8.33
N PHE A 135 16.36 -1.10 -8.64
CA PHE A 135 17.58 -1.65 -9.19
C PHE A 135 17.99 -0.90 -10.46
N PHE A 136 19.25 -0.45 -10.50
CA PHE A 136 19.84 0.18 -11.66
C PHE A 136 20.63 -0.84 -12.47
N ASN A 137 20.19 -1.11 -13.70
CA ASN A 137 20.91 -1.97 -14.61
C ASN A 137 22.03 -1.17 -15.32
N SER A 138 23.28 -1.43 -14.95
CA SER A 138 24.45 -0.72 -15.49
C SER A 138 24.68 -0.96 -17.00
N LYS A 139 24.22 -2.10 -17.54
CA LYS A 139 24.35 -2.43 -18.97
C LYS A 139 23.39 -1.63 -19.83
N THR A 140 22.12 -1.54 -19.41
CA THR A 140 21.07 -0.80 -20.14
C THR A 140 20.97 0.66 -19.69
N LYS A 141 21.69 1.06 -18.63
CA LYS A 141 21.61 2.38 -17.97
C LYS A 141 20.19 2.78 -17.59
N THR A 142 19.36 1.81 -17.18
CA THR A 142 17.96 2.00 -16.81
C THR A 142 17.67 1.50 -15.40
N SER A 143 16.76 2.16 -14.72
CA SER A 143 16.14 1.70 -13.49
C SER A 143 14.76 1.08 -13.78
N VAL A 144 14.29 0.20 -12.90
CA VAL A 144 12.95 -0.38 -13.01
C VAL A 144 11.92 0.69 -12.64
N LYS A 145 11.01 1.00 -13.57
CA LYS A 145 9.96 2.00 -13.39
C LYS A 145 8.59 1.33 -13.25
N MET A 146 7.67 2.02 -12.58
CA MET A 146 6.28 1.61 -12.56
C MET A 146 5.70 1.56 -13.98
N LYS A 147 4.61 0.82 -14.15
CA LYS A 147 3.89 0.77 -15.42
C LYS A 147 3.18 2.10 -15.69
N TYR A 148 2.95 2.38 -16.98
CA TYR A 148 2.10 3.51 -17.39
C TYR A 148 0.75 3.49 -16.65
N PRO A 149 0.26 4.62 -16.15
CA PRO A 149 0.71 5.99 -16.39
C PRO A 149 1.72 6.55 -15.37
N LEU A 150 2.31 5.72 -14.52
CA LEU A 150 3.20 6.11 -13.42
C LEU A 150 4.69 5.83 -13.69
N ASN A 151 5.08 5.73 -14.96
CA ASN A 151 6.44 5.40 -15.38
C ASN A 151 7.50 6.49 -15.09
N ASN A 152 7.11 7.60 -14.48
CA ASN A 152 7.99 8.59 -13.89
C ASN A 152 8.52 8.17 -12.51
N LEU A 153 7.86 7.22 -11.82
CA LEU A 153 8.24 6.73 -10.50
C LEU A 153 9.03 5.43 -10.61
N ASP A 154 9.95 5.20 -9.67
CA ASP A 154 10.63 3.92 -9.52
C ASP A 154 9.66 2.86 -8.98
N ASP A 155 9.77 1.61 -9.47
CA ASP A 155 8.95 0.49 -9.00
C ASP A 155 9.54 -0.10 -7.70
N VAL A 156 9.31 0.60 -6.59
CA VAL A 156 9.74 0.23 -5.24
C VAL A 156 8.66 0.55 -4.20
N ASN A 157 8.75 -0.13 -3.06
CA ASN A 157 7.73 -0.05 -2.02
C ASN A 157 7.51 1.38 -1.45
N TYR A 158 8.56 2.22 -1.38
CA TYR A 158 8.42 3.63 -0.97
C TYR A 158 7.38 4.37 -1.84
N TRP A 159 7.47 4.27 -3.15
CA TRP A 159 6.54 4.94 -4.05
C TRP A 159 5.16 4.30 -4.07
N HIS A 160 5.06 2.97 -3.87
CA HIS A 160 3.76 2.29 -3.71
C HIS A 160 3.03 2.79 -2.46
N TYR A 161 3.71 2.91 -1.33
CA TYR A 161 3.11 3.44 -0.11
C TYR A 161 2.78 4.93 -0.23
N THR A 162 3.65 5.71 -0.88
CA THR A 162 3.37 7.13 -1.17
C THR A 162 2.09 7.29 -2.00
N LEU A 163 1.90 6.46 -3.02
CA LEU A 163 0.68 6.45 -3.84
C LEU A 163 -0.55 6.00 -3.04
N GLN A 164 -0.41 5.03 -2.16
CA GLN A 164 -1.48 4.57 -1.27
C GLN A 164 -1.98 5.73 -0.40
N LEU A 165 -1.10 6.37 0.36
CA LEU A 165 -1.46 7.49 1.24
C LEU A 165 -1.96 8.69 0.44
N SER A 166 -1.35 8.98 -0.71
CA SER A 166 -1.81 10.04 -1.61
C SER A 166 -3.20 9.77 -2.17
N THR A 167 -3.55 8.50 -2.41
CA THR A 167 -4.91 8.13 -2.84
C THR A 167 -5.92 8.39 -1.73
N TYR A 168 -5.61 8.05 -0.50
CA TYR A 168 -6.46 8.37 0.65
C TYR A 168 -6.63 9.87 0.84
N ALA A 169 -5.54 10.63 0.75
CA ALA A 169 -5.55 12.09 0.81
C ALA A 169 -6.46 12.70 -0.28
N TRP A 170 -6.34 12.21 -1.51
CA TRP A 170 -7.18 12.62 -2.62
C TRP A 170 -8.67 12.30 -2.37
N MET A 171 -8.98 11.12 -1.83
CA MET A 171 -10.36 10.72 -1.50
C MET A 171 -10.98 11.65 -0.46
N ILE A 172 -10.23 11.98 0.61
CA ILE A 172 -10.65 12.91 1.66
C ILE A 172 -10.90 14.30 1.08
N GLN A 173 -9.96 14.85 0.31
CA GLN A 173 -10.11 16.19 -0.27
C GLN A 173 -11.23 16.28 -1.31
N LYS A 174 -11.54 15.17 -2.01
CA LYS A 174 -12.67 15.16 -2.95
C LYS A 174 -14.01 15.19 -2.25
N LYS A 175 -14.10 14.69 -1.02
CA LYS A 175 -15.31 14.72 -0.19
C LYS A 175 -15.40 16.03 0.61
N ASN A 176 -14.26 16.54 1.06
CA ASN A 176 -14.13 17.72 1.90
C ASN A 176 -13.08 18.66 1.28
N PRO A 177 -13.46 19.49 0.29
CA PRO A 177 -12.52 20.33 -0.45
C PRO A 177 -11.79 21.38 0.41
N GLU A 178 -12.34 21.71 1.57
CA GLU A 178 -11.78 22.64 2.56
C GLU A 178 -10.62 22.05 3.36
N PHE A 179 -10.44 20.72 3.33
CA PHE A 179 -9.36 20.09 4.07
C PHE A 179 -8.02 20.20 3.34
N GLU A 180 -7.01 20.57 4.08
CA GLU A 180 -5.62 20.68 3.67
C GLU A 180 -4.85 19.44 4.15
N ILE A 181 -4.14 18.77 3.26
CA ILE A 181 -3.25 17.66 3.62
C ILE A 181 -1.97 18.28 4.17
N GLU A 182 -1.79 18.17 5.47
CA GLU A 182 -0.63 18.69 6.17
C GLU A 182 0.57 17.75 6.04
N ASP A 183 0.34 16.44 6.16
CA ASP A 183 1.42 15.47 6.11
C ASP A 183 0.91 14.06 5.72
N LEU A 184 1.79 13.28 5.10
CA LEU A 184 1.63 11.85 4.85
C LEU A 184 2.80 11.14 5.53
N VAL A 185 2.51 10.34 6.55
CA VAL A 185 3.52 9.76 7.44
C VAL A 185 3.55 8.25 7.29
N LEU A 186 4.68 7.71 6.86
CA LEU A 186 4.93 6.27 6.84
C LEU A 186 5.81 5.91 8.02
N VAL A 187 5.32 5.06 8.90
CA VAL A 187 6.09 4.54 10.04
C VAL A 187 6.47 3.11 9.77
N HIS A 188 7.76 2.87 9.63
CA HIS A 188 8.31 1.56 9.34
C HIS A 188 8.92 0.93 10.59
N PHE A 189 8.52 -0.30 10.88
CA PHE A 189 9.11 -1.15 11.93
C PHE A 189 9.90 -2.27 11.25
N ASP A 190 11.22 -2.26 11.41
CA ASP A 190 12.07 -3.33 10.89
C ASP A 190 11.92 -4.63 11.69
N HIS A 191 12.67 -5.68 11.31
CA HIS A 191 12.62 -6.98 11.97
C HIS A 191 13.12 -6.99 13.42
N ASN A 192 13.82 -5.93 13.85
CA ASN A 192 14.27 -5.72 15.24
C ASN A 192 13.36 -4.75 15.99
N ASP A 193 12.19 -4.41 15.44
CA ASP A 193 11.25 -3.42 15.95
C ASP A 193 11.81 -1.99 16.06
N ASN A 194 12.92 -1.70 15.35
CA ASN A 194 13.38 -0.33 15.21
C ASN A 194 12.41 0.46 14.34
N MET A 195 12.03 1.63 14.81
CA MET A 195 11.07 2.51 14.14
C MET A 195 11.80 3.57 13.32
N THR A 196 11.38 3.72 12.06
CA THR A 196 11.79 4.81 11.17
C THR A 196 10.56 5.53 10.65
N VAL A 197 10.57 6.85 10.71
CA VAL A 197 9.47 7.70 10.23
C VAL A 197 9.88 8.37 8.93
N TYR A 198 9.00 8.29 7.91
CA TYR A 198 9.17 8.95 6.62
C TYR A 198 8.03 9.94 6.40
N HIS A 199 8.35 11.18 6.03
CA HIS A 199 7.40 12.16 5.52
C HIS A 199 7.34 12.03 4.01
N LEU A 200 6.16 11.73 3.48
CA LEU A 200 5.97 11.40 2.07
C LEU A 200 5.39 12.58 1.30
N PRO A 201 5.81 12.80 0.05
CA PRO A 201 5.20 13.83 -0.78
C PRO A 201 3.75 13.45 -1.17
N TYR A 202 2.87 14.43 -1.25
CA TYR A 202 1.53 14.22 -1.76
C TYR A 202 1.52 14.19 -3.30
N LEU A 203 1.38 13.00 -3.87
CA LEU A 203 1.39 12.73 -5.32
C LEU A 203 0.00 12.88 -5.94
N LYS A 204 -0.61 14.06 -5.78
CA LYS A 204 -1.99 14.31 -6.23
C LYS A 204 -2.19 14.08 -7.73
N ASP A 205 -1.26 14.54 -8.55
CA ASP A 205 -1.35 14.44 -10.00
C ASP A 205 -1.17 13.00 -10.49
N GLU A 206 -0.26 12.25 -9.87
CA GLU A 206 -0.05 10.83 -10.14
C GLU A 206 -1.30 10.01 -9.78
N VAL A 207 -1.93 10.30 -8.66
CA VAL A 207 -3.20 9.67 -8.26
C VAL A 207 -4.29 9.97 -9.30
N ILE A 208 -4.44 11.20 -9.74
CA ILE A 208 -5.43 11.57 -10.77
C ILE A 208 -5.17 10.81 -12.08
N LYS A 209 -3.92 10.76 -12.55
CA LYS A 209 -3.53 10.01 -13.76
C LYS A 209 -3.83 8.52 -13.61
N MET A 210 -3.47 7.93 -12.48
CA MET A 210 -3.69 6.51 -12.17
C MET A 210 -5.18 6.16 -12.17
N LEU A 211 -6.00 6.94 -11.48
CA LEU A 211 -7.43 6.70 -11.37
C LEU A 211 -8.16 6.93 -12.70
N ALA A 212 -7.75 7.93 -13.48
CA ALA A 212 -8.28 8.16 -14.83
C ALA A 212 -7.96 6.99 -15.78
N PHE A 213 -6.74 6.49 -15.72
CA PHE A 213 -6.31 5.31 -16.50
C PHE A 213 -7.10 4.06 -16.07
N TYR A 214 -7.20 3.76 -14.78
CA TYR A 214 -7.97 2.64 -14.26
C TYR A 214 -9.43 2.69 -14.67
N LYS A 215 -10.06 3.86 -14.58
CA LYS A 215 -11.45 4.07 -15.04
C LYS A 215 -11.61 3.75 -16.52
N LYS A 216 -10.70 4.24 -17.37
CA LYS A 216 -10.72 3.96 -18.83
C LYS A 216 -10.59 2.46 -19.11
N GLU A 217 -9.64 1.78 -18.49
CA GLU A 217 -9.43 0.35 -18.67
C GLU A 217 -10.65 -0.47 -18.20
N SER A 218 -11.27 -0.09 -17.08
CA SER A 218 -12.48 -0.74 -16.57
C SER A 218 -13.64 -0.64 -17.56
N ILE A 219 -13.84 0.53 -18.18
CA ILE A 219 -14.87 0.74 -19.20
C ILE A 219 -14.59 -0.11 -20.45
N LEU A 220 -13.34 -0.16 -20.90
CA LEU A 220 -12.94 -0.97 -22.06
C LEU A 220 -13.17 -2.47 -21.80
N ALA A 221 -12.81 -2.96 -20.61
CA ALA A 221 -13.02 -4.34 -20.20
C ALA A 221 -14.53 -4.70 -20.15
N GLU A 222 -15.35 -3.81 -19.61
CA GLU A 222 -16.82 -4.01 -19.56
C GLU A 222 -17.41 -4.09 -20.98
N ASN A 223 -17.02 -3.19 -21.88
CA ASN A 223 -17.48 -3.17 -23.27
C ASN A 223 -17.07 -4.43 -24.03
N LYS A 224 -15.85 -4.94 -23.81
CA LYS A 224 -15.38 -6.21 -24.38
C LYS A 224 -16.24 -7.38 -23.92
N ARG A 225 -16.53 -7.48 -22.61
CA ARG A 225 -17.42 -8.52 -22.07
C ARG A 225 -18.84 -8.47 -22.63
N LYS A 226 -19.40 -7.25 -22.82
CA LYS A 226 -20.74 -7.09 -23.42
C LYS A 226 -20.78 -7.56 -24.87
N ARG A 227 -19.76 -7.25 -25.68
CA ARG A 227 -19.67 -7.73 -27.08
C ARG A 227 -19.62 -9.25 -27.15
N GLN A 228 -18.78 -9.90 -26.34
CA GLN A 228 -18.69 -11.35 -26.29
C GLN A 228 -20.00 -12.05 -25.89
N ARG A 229 -20.88 -11.39 -25.10
CA ARG A 229 -22.20 -11.95 -24.73
C ARG A 229 -23.28 -11.80 -25.81
N ILE A 230 -23.07 -10.94 -26.79
CA ILE A 230 -24.02 -10.71 -27.91
C ILE A 230 -23.70 -11.68 -29.07
N GLU A 231 -22.48 -12.22 -29.14
CA GLU A 231 -22.03 -13.14 -30.18
C GLU A 231 -22.38 -14.62 -29.89
N TYR A 232 -23.04 -14.89 -28.74
CA TYR A 232 -23.62 -16.17 -28.35
C TYR A 232 -25.15 -16.07 -28.23
#